data_7288fb93846dbe0a2f8ac9cf90c41098
#
_entry.id   7288fb93846dbe0a2f8ac9cf90c41098
#
_cell.length_a   1.000
_cell.length_b   1.000
_cell.length_c   1.000
_cell.angle_alpha   90.00
_cell.angle_beta   90.00
_cell.angle_gamma   90.00
#
_symmetry.space_group_name_H-M   'P 1'
#
loop_
_entity.id
_entity.type
_entity.pdbx_description
1 polymer ?
#
loop_
_entity_poly.entity_id
_entity_poly.type
_entity_poly.pdbx_seq_one_letter_code
_entity_poly.pdbx_strand_id
1 'polypeptide(L)'
;GRILDFQDFTSSTPSVSLHDDSGHGTHVAGILAGSGQVSSGLYAGIAPDTDLLICKVLDHEGNGNIQTVLKGIDWILKIKDSYPLHLVNISVGGRPTLPPGQKKLLLDAVEHLWDLGLTVVVSSGNYGPRPGTVAVPGTSPKVITVGVPDTLPLFRTGHSSSNYSGRGPTDHCIKKPDVFAPGTGIISCNSRYISSMQSASVRPSLFQRPTFLSSQPYIAKTGTSMATPVVTGAIACLFSKYPDLSNVEAKLRLHNSCQPIPGTESGWGLL
;
A
#
# COMPACT_ATOMS: atom_id res chain seq x y z
N GLY A 1 -11.26 17.10 -6.81
CA GLY A 1 -10.79 16.28 -5.66
C GLY A 1 -9.33 15.94 -5.84
N ARG A 2 -8.70 15.31 -4.83
CA ARG A 2 -7.26 14.97 -4.84
C ARG A 2 -6.94 13.66 -5.58
N ILE A 3 -7.90 12.91 -6.10
CA ILE A 3 -7.66 11.82 -7.06
C ILE A 3 -7.64 12.48 -8.44
N LEU A 4 -6.44 12.56 -9.02
CA LEU A 4 -6.20 13.26 -10.29
C LEU A 4 -6.50 12.39 -11.50
N ASP A 5 -6.22 11.08 -11.36
CA ASP A 5 -6.48 10.10 -12.42
C ASP A 5 -6.74 8.70 -11.82
N PHE A 6 -7.46 7.88 -12.57
CA PHE A 6 -7.84 6.52 -12.20
C PHE A 6 -7.85 5.60 -13.41
N GLN A 7 -7.22 4.43 -13.27
CA GLN A 7 -7.27 3.41 -14.31
C GLN A 7 -7.56 2.03 -13.70
N ASP A 8 -8.58 1.34 -14.23
CA ASP A 8 -8.89 -0.05 -13.92
C ASP A 8 -8.21 -1.01 -14.91
N PHE A 9 -7.35 -1.89 -14.39
CA PHE A 9 -6.63 -2.91 -15.16
C PHE A 9 -7.24 -4.31 -15.01
N THR A 10 -8.32 -4.45 -14.23
CA THR A 10 -8.98 -5.74 -13.97
C THR A 10 -10.06 -6.06 -15.00
N SER A 11 -10.57 -5.04 -15.71
CA SER A 11 -11.60 -5.14 -16.73
C SER A 11 -11.01 -5.00 -18.13
N SER A 12 -11.60 -5.70 -19.11
CA SER A 12 -11.32 -5.50 -20.54
C SER A 12 -11.96 -4.23 -21.12
N THR A 13 -12.99 -3.73 -20.45
CA THR A 13 -13.65 -2.46 -20.81
C THR A 13 -13.18 -1.36 -19.86
N PRO A 14 -12.64 -0.23 -20.38
CA PRO A 14 -12.24 0.90 -19.54
C PRO A 14 -13.43 1.40 -18.73
N SER A 15 -13.28 1.43 -17.40
CA SER A 15 -14.23 2.12 -16.54
C SER A 15 -13.83 3.59 -16.41
N VAL A 16 -14.76 4.48 -16.73
CA VAL A 16 -14.56 5.94 -16.60
C VAL A 16 -14.87 6.45 -15.20
N SER A 17 -15.44 5.61 -14.33
CA SER A 17 -15.81 6.00 -12.97
C SER A 17 -14.89 5.37 -11.94
N LEU A 18 -14.43 6.18 -10.99
CA LEU A 18 -13.69 5.71 -9.81
C LEU A 18 -14.55 4.73 -9.01
N HIS A 19 -14.05 3.52 -8.81
CA HIS A 19 -14.72 2.47 -8.02
C HIS A 19 -13.71 1.53 -7.37
N ASP A 20 -14.13 0.88 -6.29
CA ASP A 20 -13.37 -0.15 -5.58
C ASP A 20 -14.32 -1.21 -5.02
N ASP A 21 -14.34 -2.36 -5.66
CA ASP A 21 -15.28 -3.44 -5.35
C ASP A 21 -14.84 -4.25 -4.12
N SER A 22 -13.52 -4.34 -3.87
CA SER A 22 -12.95 -5.10 -2.74
C SER A 22 -12.79 -4.26 -1.48
N GLY A 23 -12.60 -2.96 -1.63
CA GLY A 23 -12.33 -2.01 -0.56
C GLY A 23 -10.90 -2.06 -0.01
N HIS A 24 -10.00 -2.82 -0.63
CA HIS A 24 -8.60 -2.86 -0.23
C HIS A 24 -7.88 -1.56 -0.61
N GLY A 25 -8.02 -1.13 -1.88
CA GLY A 25 -7.39 0.09 -2.39
C GLY A 25 -7.88 1.35 -1.70
N THR A 26 -9.18 1.47 -1.46
CA THR A 26 -9.79 2.58 -0.71
C THR A 26 -9.23 2.68 0.70
N HIS A 27 -9.05 1.55 1.39
CA HIS A 27 -8.48 1.52 2.73
C HIS A 27 -7.01 1.98 2.72
N VAL A 28 -6.21 1.48 1.77
CA VAL A 28 -4.81 1.87 1.58
C VAL A 28 -4.69 3.36 1.27
N ALA A 29 -5.47 3.87 0.31
CA ALA A 29 -5.49 5.30 -0.04
C ALA A 29 -5.90 6.18 1.15
N GLY A 30 -6.85 5.71 1.97
CA GLY A 30 -7.27 6.41 3.17
C GLY A 30 -6.18 6.51 4.23
N ILE A 31 -5.36 5.45 4.43
CA ILE A 31 -4.22 5.50 5.35
C ILE A 31 -3.17 6.50 4.85
N LEU A 32 -2.89 6.51 3.56
CA LEU A 32 -1.92 7.42 2.97
C LEU A 32 -2.41 8.87 3.02
N ALA A 33 -3.59 9.14 2.45
CA ALA A 33 -4.03 10.49 2.07
C ALA A 33 -5.50 10.79 2.41
N GLY A 34 -6.16 10.03 3.28
CA GLY A 34 -7.53 10.31 3.70
C GLY A 34 -7.67 11.70 4.32
N SER A 35 -8.66 12.48 3.93
CA SER A 35 -8.88 13.83 4.49
C SER A 35 -9.36 13.82 5.95
N GLY A 36 -9.88 12.69 6.45
CA GLY A 36 -10.48 12.59 7.76
C GLY A 36 -11.80 13.37 7.92
N GLN A 37 -12.34 13.97 6.86
CA GLN A 37 -13.47 14.90 6.91
C GLN A 37 -14.69 14.31 7.64
N VAL A 38 -15.05 13.05 7.36
CA VAL A 38 -16.23 12.39 7.97
C VAL A 38 -16.02 12.10 9.47
N SER A 39 -14.77 12.05 9.93
CA SER A 39 -14.39 11.81 11.34
C SER A 39 -13.91 13.06 12.06
N SER A 40 -14.13 14.24 11.51
CA SER A 40 -13.61 15.51 12.06
C SER A 40 -12.08 15.47 12.31
N GLY A 41 -11.34 14.81 11.41
CA GLY A 41 -9.89 14.68 11.45
C GLY A 41 -9.36 13.45 12.20
N LEU A 42 -10.20 12.74 12.97
CA LEU A 42 -9.75 11.62 13.81
C LEU A 42 -9.07 10.50 13.01
N TYR A 43 -9.56 10.18 11.82
CA TYR A 43 -9.03 9.17 10.92
C TYR A 43 -8.47 9.80 9.63
N ALA A 44 -7.75 10.91 9.76
CA ALA A 44 -6.99 11.48 8.67
C ALA A 44 -5.84 10.54 8.28
N GLY A 45 -5.46 10.54 7.01
CA GLY A 45 -4.27 9.85 6.52
C GLY A 45 -2.98 10.54 6.98
N ILE A 46 -1.85 9.88 6.75
CA ILE A 46 -0.53 10.39 7.15
C ILE A 46 -0.17 11.66 6.37
N ALA A 47 -0.54 11.74 5.09
CA ALA A 47 -0.30 12.89 4.20
C ALA A 47 -1.64 13.34 3.57
N PRO A 48 -2.52 13.98 4.34
CA PRO A 48 -3.93 14.20 3.94
C PRO A 48 -4.11 15.16 2.75
N ASP A 49 -3.09 15.93 2.40
CA ASP A 49 -3.11 16.88 1.27
C ASP A 49 -2.46 16.33 0.00
N THR A 50 -1.96 15.09 0.03
CA THR A 50 -1.33 14.44 -1.13
C THR A 50 -2.34 14.13 -2.22
N ASP A 51 -2.01 14.48 -3.46
CA ASP A 51 -2.73 14.06 -4.65
C ASP A 51 -2.44 12.61 -5.00
N LEU A 52 -3.41 11.92 -5.58
CA LEU A 52 -3.35 10.50 -5.88
C LEU A 52 -3.61 10.21 -7.35
N LEU A 53 -2.82 9.29 -7.91
CA LEU A 53 -3.07 8.58 -9.15
C LEU A 53 -3.37 7.12 -8.78
N ILE A 54 -4.50 6.58 -9.19
CA ILE A 54 -4.99 5.28 -8.72
C ILE A 54 -4.93 4.23 -9.82
N CYS A 55 -4.17 3.15 -9.57
CA CYS A 55 -4.15 1.93 -10.37
C CYS A 55 -4.98 0.84 -9.69
N LYS A 56 -6.17 0.53 -10.19
CA LYS A 56 -6.94 -0.61 -9.72
C LYS A 56 -6.42 -1.89 -10.38
N VAL A 57 -5.74 -2.72 -9.61
CA VAL A 57 -5.12 -3.98 -10.04
C VAL A 57 -5.71 -5.22 -9.37
N LEU A 58 -6.63 -5.03 -8.42
CA LEU A 58 -7.36 -6.10 -7.73
C LEU A 58 -8.81 -6.13 -8.17
N ASP A 59 -9.34 -7.34 -8.37
CA ASP A 59 -10.74 -7.60 -8.72
C ASP A 59 -11.67 -7.42 -7.49
N HIS A 60 -12.95 -7.76 -7.66
CA HIS A 60 -13.98 -7.64 -6.63
C HIS A 60 -13.75 -8.56 -5.41
N GLU A 61 -12.97 -9.62 -5.55
CA GLU A 61 -12.59 -10.53 -4.47
C GLU A 61 -11.31 -10.08 -3.76
N GLY A 62 -10.63 -9.05 -4.30
CA GLY A 62 -9.33 -8.60 -3.81
C GLY A 62 -8.17 -9.43 -4.35
N ASN A 63 -8.39 -10.23 -5.39
CA ASN A 63 -7.35 -10.98 -6.08
C ASN A 63 -6.77 -10.14 -7.21
N GLY A 64 -5.47 -10.28 -7.43
CA GLY A 64 -4.78 -9.69 -8.56
C GLY A 64 -3.88 -10.73 -9.22
N ASN A 65 -3.47 -10.43 -10.43
CA ASN A 65 -2.46 -11.22 -11.12
C ASN A 65 -1.28 -10.33 -11.55
N ILE A 66 -0.18 -10.97 -11.90
CA ILE A 66 1.05 -10.26 -12.28
C ILE A 66 0.81 -9.34 -13.48
N GLN A 67 -0.01 -9.77 -14.43
CA GLN A 67 -0.28 -8.99 -15.66
C GLN A 67 -1.01 -7.68 -15.34
N THR A 68 -1.96 -7.68 -14.42
CA THR A 68 -2.67 -6.46 -14.02
C THR A 68 -1.72 -5.48 -13.30
N VAL A 69 -0.83 -6.00 -12.46
CA VAL A 69 0.19 -5.17 -11.77
C VAL A 69 1.17 -4.57 -12.78
N LEU A 70 1.69 -5.38 -13.72
CA LEU A 70 2.60 -4.89 -14.76
C LEU A 70 1.93 -3.84 -15.65
N LYS A 71 0.67 -4.02 -16.04
CA LYS A 71 -0.09 -3.00 -16.79
C LYS A 71 -0.21 -1.69 -16.00
N GLY A 72 -0.43 -1.78 -14.69
CA GLY A 72 -0.45 -0.61 -13.81
C GLY A 72 0.91 0.12 -13.80
N ILE A 73 2.01 -0.62 -13.71
CA ILE A 73 3.37 -0.06 -13.78
C ILE A 73 3.63 0.58 -15.15
N ASP A 74 3.26 -0.09 -16.25
CA ASP A 74 3.37 0.46 -17.59
C ASP A 74 2.58 1.76 -17.78
N TRP A 75 1.41 1.86 -17.14
CA TRP A 75 0.63 3.10 -17.15
C TRP A 75 1.35 4.21 -16.38
N ILE A 76 1.89 3.93 -15.19
CA ILE A 76 2.69 4.89 -14.42
C ILE A 76 3.84 5.43 -15.27
N LEU A 77 4.57 4.55 -15.98
CA LEU A 77 5.67 4.94 -16.86
C LEU A 77 5.23 5.89 -17.99
N LYS A 78 4.02 5.71 -18.51
CA LYS A 78 3.46 6.56 -19.58
C LYS A 78 3.06 7.94 -19.09
N ILE A 79 2.57 8.05 -17.86
CA ILE A 79 2.02 9.31 -17.33
C ILE A 79 2.97 10.08 -16.42
N LYS A 80 4.11 9.48 -16.02
CA LYS A 80 5.03 10.05 -15.03
C LYS A 80 5.51 11.47 -15.36
N ASP A 81 5.63 11.80 -16.66
CA ASP A 81 6.07 13.11 -17.11
C ASP A 81 4.91 14.12 -17.22
N SER A 82 3.67 13.65 -17.12
CA SER A 82 2.46 14.48 -17.11
C SER A 82 2.05 14.95 -15.71
N TYR A 83 2.61 14.34 -14.68
CA TYR A 83 2.33 14.63 -13.27
C TYR A 83 3.65 14.73 -12.49
N PRO A 84 3.73 15.56 -11.44
CA PRO A 84 4.89 15.63 -10.55
C PRO A 84 4.92 14.39 -9.62
N LEU A 85 5.15 13.22 -10.22
CA LEU A 85 5.11 11.94 -9.53
C LEU A 85 6.43 11.65 -8.82
N HIS A 86 6.41 11.44 -7.51
CA HIS A 86 7.58 11.14 -6.68
C HIS A 86 7.53 9.76 -6.04
N LEU A 87 6.32 9.25 -5.76
CA LEU A 87 6.10 8.06 -4.93
C LEU A 87 5.18 7.04 -5.59
N VAL A 88 5.51 5.77 -5.41
CA VAL A 88 4.65 4.65 -5.80
C VAL A 88 4.45 3.75 -4.59
N ASN A 89 3.18 3.56 -4.17
CA ASN A 89 2.79 2.63 -3.12
C ASN A 89 2.26 1.33 -3.74
N ILE A 90 2.88 0.21 -3.42
CA ILE A 90 2.44 -1.12 -3.90
C ILE A 90 2.09 -2.00 -2.69
N SER A 91 0.83 -1.97 -2.29
CA SER A 91 0.30 -2.77 -1.17
C SER A 91 -0.23 -4.14 -1.61
N VAL A 92 0.32 -4.66 -2.70
CA VAL A 92 0.02 -5.99 -3.26
C VAL A 92 1.33 -6.73 -3.54
N GLY A 93 1.30 -8.06 -3.50
CA GLY A 93 2.51 -8.83 -3.76
C GLY A 93 2.22 -10.28 -4.09
N GLY A 94 3.10 -10.85 -4.91
CA GLY A 94 3.09 -12.26 -5.26
C GLY A 94 3.72 -13.12 -4.17
N ARG A 95 3.32 -14.39 -4.13
CA ARG A 95 3.86 -15.37 -3.16
C ARG A 95 5.38 -15.53 -3.32
N PRO A 96 6.13 -15.81 -2.24
CA PRO A 96 7.56 -16.11 -2.32
C PRO A 96 7.90 -17.28 -3.27
N THR A 97 6.93 -18.17 -3.47
CA THR A 97 7.03 -19.37 -4.34
C THR A 97 6.68 -19.13 -5.80
N LEU A 98 6.53 -17.87 -6.25
CA LEU A 98 6.31 -17.57 -7.67
C LEU A 98 7.39 -18.18 -8.57
N PRO A 99 7.04 -18.62 -9.79
CA PRO A 99 8.02 -19.07 -10.77
C PRO A 99 9.12 -18.01 -11.01
N PRO A 100 10.40 -18.41 -11.23
CA PRO A 100 11.52 -17.47 -11.37
C PRO A 100 11.29 -16.39 -12.44
N GLY A 101 10.73 -16.76 -13.58
CA GLY A 101 10.41 -15.80 -14.66
C GLY A 101 9.40 -14.72 -14.22
N GLN A 102 8.38 -15.09 -13.45
CA GLN A 102 7.39 -14.17 -12.93
C GLN A 102 7.97 -13.27 -11.82
N LYS A 103 8.82 -13.83 -10.95
CA LYS A 103 9.57 -13.03 -9.96
C LYS A 103 10.40 -11.97 -10.68
N LYS A 104 11.16 -12.38 -11.68
CA LYS A 104 12.05 -11.47 -12.45
C LYS A 104 11.25 -10.32 -13.06
N LEU A 105 10.13 -10.59 -13.73
CA LEU A 105 9.30 -9.55 -14.35
C LEU A 105 8.85 -8.48 -13.34
N LEU A 106 8.37 -8.89 -12.15
CA LEU A 106 7.95 -7.95 -11.11
C LEU A 106 9.12 -7.16 -10.53
N LEU A 107 10.28 -7.80 -10.33
CA LEU A 107 11.48 -7.13 -9.83
C LEU A 107 12.00 -6.12 -10.84
N ASP A 108 12.18 -6.51 -12.09
CA ASP A 108 12.63 -5.63 -13.16
C ASP A 108 11.72 -4.39 -13.28
N ALA A 109 10.41 -4.59 -13.20
CA ALA A 109 9.44 -3.50 -13.33
C ALA A 109 9.53 -2.48 -12.18
N VAL A 110 9.61 -2.92 -10.92
CA VAL A 110 9.71 -1.98 -9.79
C VAL A 110 11.09 -1.35 -9.68
N GLU A 111 12.14 -2.07 -10.07
CA GLU A 111 13.50 -1.55 -10.12
C GLU A 111 13.66 -0.51 -11.23
N HIS A 112 12.97 -0.69 -12.35
CA HIS A 112 12.94 0.33 -13.41
C HIS A 112 12.27 1.63 -12.93
N LEU A 113 11.15 1.56 -12.20
CA LEU A 113 10.55 2.75 -11.57
C LEU A 113 11.54 3.46 -10.64
N TRP A 114 12.28 2.68 -9.84
CA TRP A 114 13.30 3.20 -8.93
C TRP A 114 14.45 3.90 -9.69
N ASP A 115 14.95 3.28 -10.76
CA ASP A 115 16.05 3.82 -11.58
C ASP A 115 15.65 5.12 -12.31
N LEU A 116 14.36 5.32 -12.54
CA LEU A 116 13.80 6.56 -13.06
C LEU A 116 13.59 7.66 -11.99
N GLY A 117 14.04 7.42 -10.76
CA GLY A 117 13.98 8.39 -9.66
C GLY A 117 12.72 8.33 -8.80
N LEU A 118 11.77 7.43 -9.09
CA LEU A 118 10.58 7.26 -8.25
C LEU A 118 10.92 6.50 -6.97
N THR A 119 10.42 6.96 -5.84
CA THR A 119 10.51 6.19 -4.59
C THR A 119 9.42 5.13 -4.57
N VAL A 120 9.81 3.86 -4.60
CA VAL A 120 8.88 2.72 -4.60
C VAL A 120 8.82 2.08 -3.22
N VAL A 121 7.61 2.04 -2.62
CA VAL A 121 7.35 1.46 -1.29
C VAL A 121 6.41 0.28 -1.45
N VAL A 122 6.82 -0.88 -0.95
CA VAL A 122 6.11 -2.15 -1.18
C VAL A 122 5.88 -2.91 0.13
N SER A 123 4.82 -3.72 0.19
CA SER A 123 4.54 -4.57 1.34
C SER A 123 5.43 -5.81 1.37
N SER A 124 5.84 -6.26 2.56
CA SER A 124 6.59 -7.51 2.74
C SER A 124 5.73 -8.77 2.55
N GLY A 125 4.41 -8.62 2.46
CA GLY A 125 3.47 -9.74 2.38
C GLY A 125 3.13 -10.34 3.75
N ASN A 126 2.12 -11.21 3.76
CA ASN A 126 1.54 -11.81 4.97
C ASN A 126 1.82 -13.32 5.05
N TYR A 127 3.00 -13.76 4.60
CA TYR A 127 3.40 -15.17 4.54
C TYR A 127 4.36 -15.60 5.68
N GLY A 128 4.65 -14.66 6.62
CA GLY A 128 5.47 -14.92 7.80
C GLY A 128 4.81 -15.90 8.78
N PRO A 129 5.44 -16.19 9.91
CA PRO A 129 6.68 -15.58 10.45
C PRO A 129 8.00 -16.29 10.03
N ARG A 130 7.95 -17.32 9.18
CA ARG A 130 9.15 -18.08 8.80
C ARG A 130 10.12 -17.21 7.97
N PRO A 131 11.45 -17.45 8.07
CA PRO A 131 12.42 -16.86 7.15
C PRO A 131 12.12 -17.17 5.68
N GLY A 132 12.55 -16.30 4.76
CA GLY A 132 12.35 -16.49 3.32
C GLY A 132 10.93 -16.28 2.84
N THR A 133 10.08 -15.56 3.58
CA THR A 133 8.64 -15.39 3.29
C THR A 133 8.29 -13.99 2.79
N VAL A 134 9.28 -13.17 2.44
CA VAL A 134 9.02 -11.85 1.84
C VAL A 134 8.35 -12.01 0.48
N ALA A 135 7.21 -11.33 0.29
CA ALA A 135 6.50 -11.29 -0.98
C ALA A 135 7.30 -10.55 -2.07
N VAL A 136 7.11 -10.95 -3.32
CA VAL A 136 7.66 -10.24 -4.48
C VAL A 136 6.68 -9.12 -4.87
N PRO A 137 7.14 -7.87 -5.09
CA PRO A 137 8.51 -7.44 -5.34
C PRO A 137 9.29 -6.95 -4.11
N GLY A 138 8.82 -7.17 -2.89
CA GLY A 138 9.50 -6.76 -1.65
C GLY A 138 10.90 -7.38 -1.44
N THR A 139 11.29 -8.36 -2.25
CA THR A 139 12.63 -8.96 -2.24
C THR A 139 13.67 -8.11 -2.99
N SER A 140 13.28 -7.07 -3.73
CA SER A 140 14.21 -6.17 -4.43
C SER A 140 15.10 -5.41 -3.43
N PRO A 141 16.40 -5.30 -3.68
CA PRO A 141 17.32 -4.51 -2.86
C PRO A 141 17.07 -3.00 -2.99
N LYS A 142 16.50 -2.54 -4.10
CA LYS A 142 16.32 -1.12 -4.40
C LYS A 142 15.13 -0.52 -3.65
N VAL A 143 13.97 -1.15 -3.74
CA VAL A 143 12.71 -0.60 -3.19
C VAL A 143 12.69 -0.62 -1.66
N ILE A 144 11.79 0.17 -1.07
CA ILE A 144 11.55 0.19 0.37
C ILE A 144 10.48 -0.86 0.70
N THR A 145 10.86 -1.89 1.43
CA THR A 145 9.95 -2.98 1.82
C THR A 145 9.48 -2.79 3.25
N VAL A 146 8.16 -2.76 3.45
CA VAL A 146 7.52 -2.47 4.73
C VAL A 146 6.95 -3.73 5.35
N GLY A 147 7.32 -4.00 6.59
CA GLY A 147 6.77 -5.05 7.43
C GLY A 147 5.92 -4.52 8.59
N VAL A 148 5.32 -5.46 9.32
CA VAL A 148 4.60 -5.16 10.57
C VAL A 148 5.35 -5.84 11.71
N PRO A 149 5.65 -5.12 12.82
CA PRO A 149 6.34 -5.71 13.95
C PRO A 149 5.43 -6.71 14.68
N ASP A 150 6.01 -7.74 15.27
CA ASP A 150 5.27 -8.78 16.00
C ASP A 150 4.59 -8.25 17.27
N THR A 151 5.23 -7.29 17.90
CA THR A 151 4.73 -6.62 19.09
C THR A 151 5.01 -5.13 18.98
N LEU A 152 3.98 -4.30 19.14
CA LEU A 152 4.16 -2.88 19.38
C LEU A 152 4.25 -2.66 20.89
N PRO A 153 5.35 -2.12 21.42
CA PRO A 153 5.53 -1.91 22.87
C PRO A 153 4.44 -1.03 23.51
N LEU A 154 3.76 -0.19 22.70
CA LEU A 154 2.79 0.80 23.17
C LEU A 154 1.33 0.30 23.20
N PHE A 155 1.01 -0.82 22.55
CA PHE A 155 -0.36 -1.33 22.47
C PHE A 155 -0.45 -2.75 23.05
N ARG A 156 -0.37 -2.86 24.38
CA ARG A 156 -0.76 -4.10 25.11
C ARG A 156 -2.30 -4.22 25.14
N THR A 157 -2.94 -4.18 23.99
CA THR A 157 -4.29 -4.71 23.85
C THR A 157 -4.13 -6.19 23.60
N GLY A 158 -4.68 -7.03 24.46
CA GLY A 158 -4.49 -8.49 24.52
C GLY A 158 -4.92 -9.30 23.27
N HIS A 159 -4.62 -8.79 22.10
CA HIS A 159 -4.87 -9.42 20.81
C HIS A 159 -3.56 -10.01 20.28
N SER A 160 -3.66 -11.28 19.95
CA SER A 160 -2.75 -12.14 19.22
C SER A 160 -1.57 -11.45 18.52
N SER A 161 -0.37 -11.94 18.81
CA SER A 161 0.86 -11.60 18.08
C SER A 161 0.62 -11.57 16.59
N SER A 162 0.97 -10.45 15.95
CA SER A 162 0.85 -10.25 14.50
C SER A 162 1.95 -10.98 13.73
N ASN A 163 2.12 -12.28 13.97
CA ASN A 163 3.16 -13.13 13.37
C ASN A 163 2.87 -13.47 11.90
N TYR A 164 2.43 -12.51 11.09
CA TYR A 164 2.12 -12.76 9.69
C TYR A 164 3.07 -12.02 8.72
N SER A 165 3.80 -11.01 9.18
CA SER A 165 4.67 -10.20 8.34
C SER A 165 5.75 -11.06 7.65
N GLY A 166 5.91 -10.88 6.33
CA GLY A 166 6.95 -11.56 5.57
C GLY A 166 8.35 -11.21 6.07
N ARG A 167 9.24 -12.20 6.14
CA ARG A 167 10.60 -12.09 6.71
C ARG A 167 11.65 -12.59 5.76
N GLY A 168 12.78 -11.87 5.72
CA GLY A 168 14.00 -12.31 5.08
C GLY A 168 14.72 -13.42 5.85
N PRO A 169 15.93 -13.75 5.42
CA PRO A 169 16.61 -13.17 4.26
C PRO A 169 15.92 -13.54 2.93
N THR A 170 16.20 -12.77 1.89
CA THR A 170 15.79 -13.10 0.52
C THR A 170 16.66 -14.20 -0.07
N ASP A 171 16.32 -14.71 -1.26
CA ASP A 171 17.12 -15.70 -2.00
C ASP A 171 18.57 -15.20 -2.26
N HIS A 172 18.80 -13.89 -2.23
CA HIS A 172 20.12 -13.25 -2.34
C HIS A 172 20.72 -12.82 -0.99
N CYS A 173 20.27 -13.42 0.11
CA CYS A 173 20.75 -13.14 1.47
C CYS A 173 20.58 -11.68 1.93
N ILE A 174 19.66 -10.92 1.32
CA ILE A 174 19.36 -9.55 1.72
C ILE A 174 18.38 -9.57 2.90
N LYS A 175 18.69 -8.78 3.93
CA LYS A 175 17.77 -8.56 5.05
C LYS A 175 16.56 -7.74 4.60
N LYS A 176 15.36 -8.28 4.80
CA LYS A 176 14.05 -7.65 4.53
C LYS A 176 13.05 -8.06 5.63
N PRO A 177 12.01 -7.27 5.91
CA PRO A 177 11.72 -5.95 5.35
C PRO A 177 12.77 -4.89 5.74
N ASP A 178 12.77 -3.74 5.07
CA ASP A 178 13.67 -2.63 5.40
C ASP A 178 13.20 -1.91 6.67
N VAL A 179 11.90 -1.60 6.76
CA VAL A 179 11.29 -0.82 7.82
C VAL A 179 10.00 -1.46 8.31
N PHE A 180 9.66 -1.22 9.56
CA PHE A 180 8.39 -1.64 10.15
C PHE A 180 7.49 -0.43 10.41
N ALA A 181 6.17 -0.63 10.26
CA ALA A 181 5.15 0.33 10.61
C ALA A 181 3.90 -0.37 11.14
N PRO A 182 2.99 0.32 11.85
CA PRO A 182 1.73 -0.24 12.30
C PRO A 182 0.90 -0.79 11.15
N GLY A 183 0.41 -2.03 11.26
CA GLY A 183 -0.39 -2.68 10.22
C GLY A 183 -1.50 -3.58 10.76
N THR A 184 -1.67 -3.67 12.08
CA THR A 184 -2.68 -4.52 12.73
C THR A 184 -3.81 -3.65 13.28
N GLY A 185 -5.05 -3.97 12.89
CA GLY A 185 -6.24 -3.25 13.36
C GLY A 185 -6.32 -1.79 12.90
N ILE A 186 -5.72 -1.46 11.78
CA ILE A 186 -5.68 -0.08 11.26
C ILE A 186 -7.05 0.35 10.75
N ILE A 187 -7.55 1.46 11.28
CA ILE A 187 -8.84 2.05 10.91
C ILE A 187 -8.63 3.02 9.75
N SER A 188 -9.36 2.82 8.65
CA SER A 188 -9.31 3.70 7.48
C SER A 188 -10.58 3.62 6.64
N CYS A 189 -10.63 4.36 5.54
CA CYS A 189 -11.79 4.53 4.66
C CYS A 189 -12.41 3.19 4.22
N ASN A 190 -13.75 3.16 4.24
CA ASN A 190 -14.56 2.04 3.82
C ASN A 190 -15.21 2.32 2.45
N SER A 191 -14.87 1.56 1.41
CA SER A 191 -15.43 1.71 0.06
C SER A 191 -16.94 1.46 -0.03
N ARG A 192 -17.50 0.75 0.95
CA ARG A 192 -18.93 0.44 1.02
C ARG A 192 -19.75 1.50 1.78
N TYR A 193 -19.09 2.56 2.26
CA TYR A 193 -19.77 3.64 2.95
C TYR A 193 -20.64 4.45 1.99
N ILE A 194 -21.91 4.64 2.38
CA ILE A 194 -22.81 5.58 1.73
C ILE A 194 -23.29 6.57 2.77
N SER A 195 -23.09 7.86 2.50
CA SER A 195 -23.64 8.92 3.35
C SER A 195 -25.18 8.89 3.31
N SER A 196 -25.82 9.32 4.41
CA SER A 196 -27.28 9.40 4.48
C SER A 196 -27.91 10.25 3.36
N MET A 197 -27.15 11.23 2.82
CA MET A 197 -27.59 12.06 1.69
C MET A 197 -27.55 11.29 0.35
N GLN A 198 -26.66 10.33 0.18
CA GLN A 198 -26.55 9.52 -1.03
C GLN A 198 -27.49 8.30 -1.00
N SER A 199 -27.80 7.76 0.18
CA SER A 199 -28.70 6.60 0.32
C SER A 199 -30.13 6.88 -0.17
N ALA A 200 -30.57 8.13 -0.14
CA ALA A 200 -31.89 8.53 -0.64
C ALA A 200 -32.01 8.53 -2.18
N SER A 201 -30.89 8.57 -2.90
CA SER A 201 -30.84 8.61 -4.38
C SER A 201 -30.50 7.27 -5.05
N VAL A 202 -30.04 6.27 -4.29
CA VAL A 202 -29.72 4.94 -4.84
C VAL A 202 -30.97 4.08 -4.93
N ARG A 203 -31.59 4.05 -6.13
CA ARG A 203 -32.63 3.03 -6.43
C ARG A 203 -31.93 1.70 -6.71
N PRO A 204 -32.26 0.60 -5.98
CA PRO A 204 -31.73 -0.72 -6.30
C PRO A 204 -32.14 -1.10 -7.74
N SER A 205 -31.19 -1.31 -8.61
CA SER A 205 -31.44 -1.97 -9.89
C SER A 205 -31.77 -3.43 -9.61
N LEU A 206 -32.86 -3.94 -10.20
CA LEU A 206 -33.34 -5.32 -10.06
C LEU A 206 -32.32 -6.38 -10.52
N PHE A 207 -31.22 -5.98 -11.14
CA PHE A 207 -30.16 -6.86 -11.68
C PHE A 207 -28.82 -6.77 -10.98
N GLN A 208 -28.67 -5.89 -9.97
CA GLN A 208 -27.45 -5.84 -9.16
C GLN A 208 -27.65 -6.64 -7.89
N ARG A 209 -26.73 -7.59 -7.61
CA ARG A 209 -26.66 -8.25 -6.29
C ARG A 209 -26.59 -7.13 -5.22
N PRO A 210 -27.31 -7.25 -4.10
CA PRO A 210 -27.25 -6.26 -3.05
C PRO A 210 -25.78 -6.18 -2.55
N THR A 211 -25.07 -5.16 -2.96
CA THR A 211 -23.85 -4.75 -2.29
C THR A 211 -24.30 -4.34 -0.89
N PHE A 212 -23.83 -5.03 0.14
CA PHE A 212 -24.09 -4.65 1.52
C PHE A 212 -23.45 -3.28 1.77
N LEU A 213 -24.26 -2.25 1.65
CA LEU A 213 -23.85 -0.88 1.91
C LEU A 213 -23.68 -0.71 3.43
N SER A 214 -22.62 -0.03 3.83
CA SER A 214 -22.30 0.21 5.23
C SER A 214 -22.62 1.67 5.60
N SER A 215 -23.24 1.86 6.75
CA SER A 215 -23.36 3.18 7.36
C SER A 215 -22.06 3.64 8.04
N GLN A 216 -21.06 2.74 8.14
CA GLN A 216 -19.79 3.07 8.78
C GLN A 216 -18.78 3.56 7.74
N PRO A 217 -18.30 4.80 7.86
CA PRO A 217 -17.36 5.40 6.91
C PRO A 217 -15.95 4.82 7.00
N TYR A 218 -15.64 4.16 8.10
CA TYR A 218 -14.32 3.59 8.37
C TYR A 218 -14.43 2.13 8.79
N ILE A 219 -13.39 1.35 8.50
CA ILE A 219 -13.28 -0.07 8.85
C ILE A 219 -11.85 -0.39 9.28
N ALA A 220 -11.70 -1.33 10.22
CA ALA A 220 -10.39 -1.84 10.62
C ALA A 220 -9.94 -2.97 9.70
N LYS A 221 -8.70 -2.91 9.22
CA LYS A 221 -8.05 -4.01 8.49
C LYS A 221 -6.66 -4.30 9.05
N THR A 222 -6.15 -5.52 8.79
CA THR A 222 -4.85 -6.00 9.25
C THR A 222 -4.05 -6.54 8.08
N GLY A 223 -2.78 -6.17 7.99
CA GLY A 223 -1.86 -6.66 6.96
C GLY A 223 -0.69 -5.70 6.73
N THR A 224 0.38 -6.20 6.13
CA THR A 224 1.50 -5.37 5.68
C THR A 224 1.08 -4.34 4.62
N SER A 225 -0.02 -4.61 3.92
CA SER A 225 -0.69 -3.67 3.01
C SER A 225 -1.17 -2.40 3.71
N MET A 226 -1.42 -2.43 5.04
CA MET A 226 -1.83 -1.27 5.84
C MET A 226 -0.61 -0.52 6.41
N ALA A 227 0.49 -1.21 6.65
CA ALA A 227 1.75 -0.60 7.08
C ALA A 227 2.45 0.18 5.95
N THR A 228 2.36 -0.33 4.72
CA THR A 228 3.01 0.27 3.55
C THR A 228 2.58 1.72 3.30
N PRO A 229 1.29 2.08 3.27
CA PRO A 229 0.86 3.46 3.07
C PRO A 229 1.20 4.39 4.24
N VAL A 230 1.45 3.89 5.45
CA VAL A 230 1.97 4.70 6.57
C VAL A 230 3.36 5.22 6.20
N VAL A 231 4.25 4.33 5.77
CA VAL A 231 5.61 4.68 5.34
C VAL A 231 5.57 5.58 4.10
N THR A 232 4.74 5.25 3.13
CA THR A 232 4.58 6.07 1.91
C THR A 232 4.11 7.49 2.25
N GLY A 233 3.14 7.63 3.16
CA GLY A 233 2.66 8.94 3.62
C GLY A 233 3.74 9.73 4.35
N ALA A 234 4.55 9.09 5.20
CA ALA A 234 5.67 9.76 5.86
C ALA A 234 6.71 10.27 4.85
N ILE A 235 7.00 9.50 3.81
CA ILE A 235 7.90 9.94 2.73
C ILE A 235 7.24 11.06 1.90
N ALA A 236 5.92 11.03 1.68
CA ALA A 236 5.21 12.13 1.02
C ALA A 236 5.36 13.45 1.80
N CYS A 237 5.23 13.42 3.13
CA CYS A 237 5.51 14.58 3.98
C CYS A 237 6.97 15.03 3.89
N LEU A 238 7.92 14.08 3.76
CA LEU A 238 9.33 14.41 3.58
C LEU A 238 9.57 15.14 2.25
N PHE A 239 8.99 14.67 1.14
CA PHE A 239 9.07 15.35 -0.16
C PHE A 239 8.37 16.71 -0.17
N SER A 240 7.25 16.85 0.54
CA SER A 240 6.58 18.16 0.69
C SER A 240 7.50 19.19 1.35
N LYS A 241 8.33 18.76 2.30
CA LYS A 241 9.30 19.64 2.96
C LYS A 241 10.61 19.84 2.19
N TYR A 242 11.01 18.84 1.44
CA TYR A 242 12.27 18.79 0.69
C TYR A 242 12.00 18.26 -0.73
N PRO A 243 11.45 19.07 -1.64
CA PRO A 243 10.99 18.61 -2.95
C PRO A 243 12.10 18.12 -3.88
N ASP A 244 13.34 18.58 -3.67
CA ASP A 244 14.49 18.22 -4.49
C ASP A 244 15.21 16.93 -4.04
N LEU A 245 14.68 16.23 -3.02
CA LEU A 245 15.29 14.97 -2.58
C LEU A 245 15.18 13.90 -3.65
N SER A 246 16.27 13.18 -3.86
CA SER A 246 16.25 11.94 -4.63
C SER A 246 15.58 10.80 -3.85
N ASN A 247 15.14 9.76 -4.56
CA ASN A 247 14.61 8.54 -3.95
C ASN A 247 15.64 7.86 -3.02
N VAL A 248 16.93 7.91 -3.38
CA VAL A 248 18.04 7.37 -2.56
C VAL A 248 18.18 8.15 -1.26
N GLU A 249 18.17 9.48 -1.32
CA GLU A 249 18.25 10.33 -0.11
C GLU A 249 17.02 10.14 0.78
N ALA A 250 15.82 10.04 0.19
CA ALA A 250 14.59 9.75 0.93
C ALA A 250 14.70 8.40 1.67
N LYS A 251 15.21 7.36 1.00
CA LYS A 251 15.47 6.04 1.60
C LYS A 251 16.49 6.11 2.75
N LEU A 252 17.57 6.86 2.58
CA LEU A 252 18.60 7.03 3.62
C LEU A 252 18.08 7.81 4.83
N ARG A 253 17.29 8.87 4.61
CA ARG A 253 16.67 9.63 5.69
C ARG A 253 15.67 8.78 6.47
N LEU A 254 14.86 8.00 5.76
CA LEU A 254 13.95 7.04 6.39
C LEU A 254 14.71 6.05 7.26
N HIS A 255 15.79 5.44 6.74
CA HIS A 255 16.66 4.53 7.51
C HIS A 255 17.16 5.17 8.80
N ASN A 256 17.67 6.39 8.71
CA ASN A 256 18.25 7.09 9.86
C ASN A 256 17.20 7.55 10.89
N SER A 257 15.92 7.61 10.54
CA SER A 257 14.83 7.98 11.44
C SER A 257 14.22 6.80 12.18
N CYS A 258 14.50 5.56 11.73
CA CYS A 258 13.92 4.36 12.31
C CYS A 258 14.50 4.06 13.70
N GLN A 259 13.63 3.62 14.62
CA GLN A 259 14.02 3.19 15.95
C GLN A 259 14.17 1.67 16.00
N PRO A 260 15.31 1.13 16.48
CA PRO A 260 15.50 -0.30 16.60
C PRO A 260 14.40 -0.97 17.43
N ILE A 261 13.93 -2.14 16.97
CA ILE A 261 12.95 -2.96 17.71
C ILE A 261 13.72 -4.06 18.45
N PRO A 262 13.66 -4.13 19.78
CA PRO A 262 14.33 -5.20 20.56
C PRO A 262 13.84 -6.60 20.11
N GLY A 263 14.80 -7.52 19.94
CA GLY A 263 14.50 -8.91 19.53
C GLY A 263 14.15 -9.09 18.05
N THR A 264 14.29 -8.05 17.23
CA THR A 264 14.08 -8.13 15.77
C THR A 264 15.43 -8.06 15.07
N GLU A 265 15.80 -9.13 14.36
CA GLU A 265 17.09 -9.20 13.64
C GLU A 265 17.04 -8.59 12.24
N SER A 266 15.86 -8.22 11.76
CA SER A 266 15.66 -7.71 10.40
C SER A 266 15.20 -6.26 10.38
N GLY A 267 15.60 -5.55 9.31
CA GLY A 267 15.19 -4.19 9.04
C GLY A 267 15.94 -3.12 9.83
N TRP A 268 15.56 -1.88 9.55
CA TRP A 268 16.14 -0.67 10.19
C TRP A 268 15.48 -0.35 11.53
N GLY A 269 14.25 -0.86 11.74
CA GLY A 269 13.45 -0.63 12.92
C GLY A 269 12.05 -0.12 12.61
N LEU A 270 11.40 0.46 13.62
CA LEU A 270 10.07 1.07 13.53
C LEU A 270 10.21 2.52 13.08
N LEU A 271 9.37 2.93 12.13
CA LEU A 271 9.22 4.31 11.73
C LEU A 271 8.47 5.12 12.81
#